data_ce125939c3027c76e659cf1c1372c417
#
_entry.id   ce125939c3027c76e659cf1c1372c417
#
_cell.length_a   1.000
_cell.length_b   1.000
_cell.length_c   1.000
_cell.angle_alpha   90.00
_cell.angle_beta   90.00
_cell.angle_gamma   90.00
#
_symmetry.space_group_name_H-M   'P 1'
#
loop_
_entity.id
_entity.type
_entity.pdbx_description
1 polymer ?
#
loop_
_entity_poly.entity_id
_entity_poly.type
_entity_poly.pdbx_seq_one_letter_code
_entity_poly.pdbx_strand_id
1 'polypeptide(L)'
;MKKKNPNKDTLIGKQNYKVSNFNHEWVLFHNEFSICSRKVRVCLEELSINYYSRHIHLIETKDCENLSNDFLKINPTATVPVLLHENYPIYESHEQIKYVSELKPGVLYNDEIVEKWNEKGSLVGDDPMNGIKDYAGNCISIMMQPLFAAMLKKVSIFKFIKYFKHPSKFRAFFFVIFKLIGNSAFGKNAPNQKAAVKAFKCLKVHFNDLNHHLNDRSWIGGEKFSIADITWMVLFHRVEELQIIDLLIGNHENLKEYHKRLKNRESYKKSILEFNSEAISNGINQLKSDIKTSKNIIQFYQLIQEESKMA
;
A
#
# COMPACT_ATOMS: atom_id res chain seq x y z
N MET A 1 6.68 -26.83 -26.02
CA MET A 1 7.50 -26.44 -24.85
C MET A 1 6.60 -25.79 -23.83
N LYS A 2 6.36 -26.42 -22.67
CA LYS A 2 5.66 -25.78 -21.54
C LYS A 2 6.59 -24.70 -20.99
N LYS A 3 6.24 -23.41 -21.15
CA LYS A 3 6.95 -22.31 -20.48
C LYS A 3 6.84 -22.58 -18.96
N LYS A 4 7.98 -22.83 -18.30
CA LYS A 4 8.04 -22.83 -16.83
C LYS A 4 7.52 -21.47 -16.38
N ASN A 5 6.53 -21.45 -15.50
CA ASN A 5 6.15 -20.21 -14.80
C ASN A 5 7.42 -19.67 -14.13
N PRO A 6 7.80 -18.41 -14.35
CA PRO A 6 8.92 -17.82 -13.64
C PRO A 6 8.66 -17.95 -12.15
N ASN A 7 9.69 -18.34 -11.39
CA ASN A 7 9.64 -18.39 -9.95
C ASN A 7 9.34 -16.98 -9.45
N LYS A 8 8.47 -16.82 -8.47
CA LYS A 8 8.03 -15.51 -7.94
C LYS A 8 9.20 -14.63 -7.48
N ASP A 9 10.28 -15.28 -7.00
CA ASP A 9 11.52 -14.65 -6.57
C ASP A 9 12.36 -14.04 -7.71
N THR A 10 11.97 -14.29 -8.98
CA THR A 10 12.67 -13.75 -10.17
C THR A 10 11.97 -12.54 -10.79
N LEU A 11 10.77 -12.17 -10.29
CA LEU A 11 9.99 -11.05 -10.80
C LEU A 11 10.21 -9.78 -9.96
N ILE A 12 11.47 -9.33 -9.91
CA ILE A 12 11.89 -8.10 -9.21
C ILE A 12 12.60 -7.19 -10.21
N GLY A 13 12.29 -5.89 -10.17
CA GLY A 13 12.90 -4.89 -11.04
C GLY A 13 12.56 -5.05 -12.53
N LYS A 14 13.36 -4.40 -13.39
CA LYS A 14 13.16 -4.40 -14.85
C LYS A 14 13.53 -5.75 -15.46
N GLN A 15 12.62 -6.28 -16.25
CA GLN A 15 12.84 -7.54 -16.96
C GLN A 15 13.41 -7.29 -18.37
N ASN A 16 13.98 -8.33 -18.97
CA ASN A 16 14.61 -8.29 -20.29
C ASN A 16 13.72 -8.82 -21.43
N TYR A 17 12.41 -8.93 -21.19
CA TYR A 17 11.43 -9.38 -22.19
C TYR A 17 10.22 -8.45 -22.21
N LYS A 18 9.61 -8.29 -23.39
CA LYS A 18 8.39 -7.52 -23.58
C LYS A 18 7.16 -8.36 -23.24
N VAL A 19 6.17 -7.74 -22.59
CA VAL A 19 4.89 -8.39 -22.21
C VAL A 19 3.72 -7.89 -23.02
N SER A 20 3.91 -6.85 -23.84
CA SER A 20 2.87 -6.16 -24.59
C SER A 20 3.44 -5.43 -25.81
N ASN A 21 2.56 -4.78 -26.58
CA ASN A 21 2.93 -3.96 -27.73
C ASN A 21 2.16 -2.62 -27.68
N PHE A 22 2.17 -1.94 -26.53
CA PHE A 22 1.60 -0.60 -26.41
C PHE A 22 2.44 0.41 -27.21
N ASN A 23 1.77 1.37 -27.85
CA ASN A 23 2.42 2.49 -28.53
C ASN A 23 2.61 3.68 -27.55
N HIS A 24 3.11 3.38 -26.35
CA HIS A 24 3.41 4.34 -25.31
C HIS A 24 4.73 3.96 -24.67
N GLU A 25 5.60 4.94 -24.43
CA GLU A 25 6.87 4.74 -23.75
C GLU A 25 6.64 4.17 -22.34
N TRP A 26 5.69 4.79 -21.62
CA TRP A 26 5.32 4.39 -20.26
C TRP A 26 3.88 3.92 -20.17
N VAL A 27 3.66 2.76 -19.56
CA VAL A 27 2.33 2.22 -19.25
C VAL A 27 2.31 1.80 -17.78
N LEU A 28 1.31 2.26 -17.03
CA LEU A 28 1.14 1.87 -15.63
C LEU A 28 -0.16 1.09 -15.47
N PHE A 29 -0.03 -0.20 -15.12
CA PHE A 29 -1.14 -1.00 -14.61
C PHE A 29 -1.26 -0.78 -13.12
N HIS A 30 -2.36 -0.21 -12.65
CA HIS A 30 -2.51 0.23 -11.28
C HIS A 30 -3.94 0.10 -10.77
N ASN A 31 -4.09 0.20 -9.45
CA ASN A 31 -5.39 0.35 -8.80
C ASN A 31 -5.36 1.57 -7.87
N GLU A 32 -6.48 2.26 -7.74
CA GLU A 32 -6.63 3.49 -6.95
C GLU A 32 -6.41 3.26 -5.45
N PHE A 33 -6.78 2.09 -4.93
CA PHE A 33 -6.68 1.75 -3.51
C PHE A 33 -5.31 1.21 -3.11
N SER A 34 -4.56 0.59 -4.02
CA SER A 34 -3.26 -0.01 -3.73
C SER A 34 -2.22 1.03 -3.29
N ILE A 35 -1.64 0.87 -2.08
CA ILE A 35 -0.56 1.74 -1.59
C ILE A 35 0.66 1.72 -2.52
N CYS A 36 1.00 0.54 -3.05
CA CYS A 36 2.09 0.38 -4.01
C CYS A 36 1.82 1.13 -5.31
N SER A 37 0.57 1.10 -5.81
CA SER A 37 0.18 1.86 -7.02
C SER A 37 0.21 3.36 -6.78
N ARG A 38 -0.24 3.83 -5.60
CA ARG A 38 -0.15 5.25 -5.20
C ARG A 38 1.29 5.72 -5.20
N LYS A 39 2.21 4.92 -4.64
CA LYS A 39 3.64 5.23 -4.61
C LYS A 39 4.21 5.47 -6.01
N VAL A 40 3.91 4.61 -6.97
CA VAL A 40 4.41 4.75 -8.34
C VAL A 40 3.78 5.95 -9.04
N ARG A 41 2.46 6.20 -8.88
CA ARG A 41 1.82 7.39 -9.46
C ARG A 41 2.44 8.68 -8.93
N VAL A 42 2.68 8.78 -7.61
CA VAL A 42 3.33 9.95 -7.00
C VAL A 42 4.73 10.15 -7.59
N CYS A 43 5.52 9.08 -7.74
CA CYS A 43 6.85 9.16 -8.32
C CYS A 43 6.83 9.66 -9.77
N LEU A 44 5.94 9.14 -10.60
CA LEU A 44 5.80 9.55 -12.00
C LEU A 44 5.38 11.04 -12.12
N GLU A 45 4.46 11.49 -11.25
CA GLU A 45 4.03 12.89 -11.20
C GLU A 45 5.17 13.83 -10.76
N GLU A 46 5.93 13.50 -9.70
CA GLU A 46 7.08 14.26 -9.23
C GLU A 46 8.16 14.40 -10.32
N LEU A 47 8.32 13.38 -11.13
CA LEU A 47 9.28 13.37 -12.23
C LEU A 47 8.70 13.91 -13.53
N SER A 48 7.46 14.38 -13.54
CA SER A 48 6.75 14.85 -14.74
C SER A 48 6.84 13.84 -15.90
N ILE A 49 6.60 12.57 -15.60
CA ILE A 49 6.58 11.48 -16.58
C ILE A 49 5.13 11.18 -16.94
N ASN A 50 4.78 11.45 -18.20
CA ASN A 50 3.49 11.06 -18.75
C ASN A 50 3.43 9.55 -19.00
N TYR A 51 2.35 8.92 -18.59
CA TYR A 51 2.15 7.49 -18.77
C TYR A 51 0.74 7.17 -19.26
N TYR A 52 0.60 6.08 -20.01
CA TYR A 52 -0.70 5.52 -20.34
C TYR A 52 -1.25 4.76 -19.12
N SER A 53 -2.35 5.25 -18.58
CA SER A 53 -2.99 4.70 -17.38
C SER A 53 -3.86 3.50 -17.72
N ARG A 54 -3.52 2.33 -17.18
CA ARG A 54 -4.31 1.09 -17.25
C ARG A 54 -4.81 0.71 -15.87
N HIS A 55 -6.00 1.20 -15.55
CA HIS A 55 -6.67 0.86 -14.30
C HIS A 55 -7.02 -0.64 -14.27
N ILE A 56 -6.76 -1.31 -13.15
CA ILE A 56 -7.04 -2.72 -12.89
C ILE A 56 -7.94 -2.83 -11.66
N HIS A 57 -9.14 -3.33 -11.84
CA HIS A 57 -10.07 -3.55 -10.75
C HIS A 57 -9.61 -4.72 -9.87
N LEU A 58 -9.57 -4.47 -8.55
CA LEU A 58 -9.38 -5.47 -7.52
C LEU A 58 -10.73 -5.82 -6.88
N ILE A 59 -10.84 -6.99 -6.26
CA ILE A 59 -12.10 -7.47 -5.66
C ILE A 59 -12.67 -6.46 -4.66
N GLU A 60 -11.83 -5.80 -3.89
CA GLU A 60 -12.21 -4.79 -2.89
C GLU A 60 -12.70 -3.48 -3.51
N THR A 61 -12.34 -3.19 -4.78
CA THR A 61 -12.78 -1.96 -5.44
C THR A 61 -13.95 -2.18 -6.40
N LYS A 62 -13.97 -3.28 -7.15
CA LYS A 62 -15.08 -3.56 -8.08
C LYS A 62 -15.15 -5.01 -8.54
N ASP A 63 -14.04 -5.58 -9.07
CA ASP A 63 -14.01 -6.89 -9.70
C ASP A 63 -12.61 -7.52 -9.58
N CYS A 64 -12.44 -8.76 -10.01
CA CYS A 64 -11.18 -9.49 -10.02
C CYS A 64 -10.47 -9.39 -11.38
N GLU A 65 -10.29 -8.18 -11.94
CA GLU A 65 -9.64 -7.99 -13.24
C GLU A 65 -8.17 -8.41 -13.20
N ASN A 66 -7.52 -8.26 -12.06
CA ASN A 66 -6.17 -8.75 -11.82
C ASN A 66 -6.03 -10.28 -11.98
N LEU A 67 -7.12 -11.02 -12.02
CA LEU A 67 -7.16 -12.46 -12.26
C LEU A 67 -7.59 -12.82 -13.70
N SER A 68 -7.74 -11.83 -14.57
CA SER A 68 -7.99 -12.06 -15.99
C SER A 68 -6.78 -12.68 -16.67
N ASN A 69 -7.04 -13.51 -17.70
CA ASN A 69 -5.94 -14.13 -18.47
C ASN A 69 -5.02 -13.07 -19.10
N ASP A 70 -5.56 -11.91 -19.47
CA ASP A 70 -4.75 -10.86 -20.10
C ASP A 70 -3.85 -10.15 -19.09
N PHE A 71 -4.34 -9.87 -17.89
CA PHE A 71 -3.48 -9.29 -16.85
C PHE A 71 -2.45 -10.31 -16.32
N LEU A 72 -2.83 -11.58 -16.20
CA LEU A 72 -1.89 -12.63 -15.77
C LEU A 72 -0.74 -12.88 -16.77
N LYS A 73 -0.90 -12.52 -18.05
CA LYS A 73 0.22 -12.48 -19.02
C LYS A 73 1.18 -11.32 -18.74
N ILE A 74 0.66 -10.21 -18.22
CA ILE A 74 1.47 -9.03 -17.82
C ILE A 74 2.15 -9.31 -16.48
N ASN A 75 1.38 -9.78 -15.48
CA ASN A 75 1.89 -10.12 -14.16
C ASN A 75 1.31 -11.43 -13.62
N PRO A 76 2.09 -12.52 -13.65
CA PRO A 76 1.63 -13.82 -13.14
C PRO A 76 1.33 -13.84 -11.64
N THR A 77 1.82 -12.86 -10.85
CA THR A 77 1.55 -12.76 -9.41
C THR A 77 0.18 -12.14 -9.12
N ALA A 78 -0.53 -11.63 -10.14
CA ALA A 78 -1.82 -10.95 -10.01
C ALA A 78 -1.79 -9.72 -9.09
N THR A 79 -0.62 -9.08 -8.91
CA THR A 79 -0.46 -7.87 -8.09
C THR A 79 -0.34 -6.62 -8.96
N VAL A 80 -0.70 -5.47 -8.37
CA VAL A 80 -0.48 -4.14 -8.94
C VAL A 80 0.38 -3.31 -7.97
N PRO A 81 1.19 -2.38 -8.48
CA PRO A 81 1.33 -1.94 -9.87
C PRO A 81 2.28 -2.81 -10.71
N VAL A 82 2.12 -2.70 -12.05
CA VAL A 82 3.17 -3.05 -13.01
C VAL A 82 3.46 -1.83 -13.84
N LEU A 83 4.71 -1.41 -13.87
CA LEU A 83 5.17 -0.33 -14.73
C LEU A 83 5.84 -0.92 -15.96
N LEU A 84 5.45 -0.47 -17.15
CA LEU A 84 6.16 -0.81 -18.38
C LEU A 84 6.96 0.40 -18.86
N HIS A 85 8.21 0.18 -19.22
CA HIS A 85 9.03 1.11 -19.99
C HIS A 85 9.36 0.46 -21.33
N GLU A 86 8.86 1.04 -22.43
CA GLU A 86 8.96 0.48 -23.80
C GLU A 86 8.49 -0.97 -23.90
N ASN A 87 7.41 -1.30 -23.17
CA ASN A 87 6.80 -2.63 -23.05
C ASN A 87 7.62 -3.66 -22.22
N TYR A 88 8.76 -3.28 -21.64
CA TYR A 88 9.50 -4.12 -20.67
C TYR A 88 8.92 -3.92 -19.27
N PRO A 89 8.46 -4.96 -18.59
CA PRO A 89 7.85 -4.81 -17.28
C PRO A 89 8.90 -4.59 -16.19
N ILE A 90 8.51 -3.75 -15.23
CA ILE A 90 9.24 -3.50 -13.99
C ILE A 90 8.31 -3.91 -12.87
N TYR A 91 8.74 -4.85 -12.04
CA TYR A 91 7.97 -5.36 -10.92
C TYR A 91 8.53 -4.83 -9.61
N GLU A 92 7.72 -4.89 -8.54
CA GLU A 92 7.94 -4.35 -7.21
C GLU A 92 8.01 -2.82 -7.17
N SER A 93 7.12 -2.21 -6.40
CA SER A 93 6.92 -0.76 -6.42
C SER A 93 8.14 0.05 -5.95
N HIS A 94 8.96 -0.51 -5.05
CA HIS A 94 10.20 0.12 -4.61
C HIS A 94 11.27 0.11 -5.72
N GLU A 95 11.36 -0.95 -6.50
CA GLU A 95 12.22 -1.03 -7.68
C GLU A 95 11.73 -0.11 -8.80
N GLN A 96 10.40 -0.01 -8.99
CA GLN A 96 9.81 0.87 -9.99
C GLN A 96 10.19 2.33 -9.74
N ILE A 97 10.00 2.85 -8.50
CA ILE A 97 10.32 4.23 -8.19
C ILE A 97 11.84 4.51 -8.21
N LYS A 98 12.65 3.54 -7.80
CA LYS A 98 14.11 3.63 -7.90
C LYS A 98 14.54 3.73 -9.36
N TYR A 99 14.12 2.79 -10.21
CA TYR A 99 14.42 2.78 -11.63
C TYR A 99 14.05 4.09 -12.32
N VAL A 100 12.84 4.60 -12.07
CA VAL A 100 12.36 5.84 -12.70
C VAL A 100 13.14 7.05 -12.19
N SER A 101 13.50 7.11 -10.91
CA SER A 101 14.28 8.21 -10.34
C SER A 101 15.70 8.27 -10.90
N GLU A 102 16.31 7.11 -11.18
CA GLU A 102 17.63 7.02 -11.80
C GLU A 102 17.67 7.54 -13.24
N LEU A 103 16.54 7.47 -13.98
CA LEU A 103 16.43 8.02 -15.33
C LEU A 103 16.32 9.55 -15.37
N LYS A 104 15.97 10.20 -14.25
CA LYS A 104 15.88 11.65 -14.11
C LYS A 104 16.68 12.12 -12.88
N PRO A 105 18.00 12.02 -12.90
CA PRO A 105 18.84 12.36 -11.77
C PRO A 105 18.69 13.83 -11.39
N GLY A 106 18.74 14.12 -10.09
CA GLY A 106 18.68 15.46 -9.52
C GLY A 106 17.28 16.03 -9.26
N VAL A 107 16.21 15.36 -9.69
CA VAL A 107 14.82 15.74 -9.38
C VAL A 107 14.40 15.22 -8.02
N LEU A 108 14.55 13.91 -7.79
CA LEU A 108 14.36 13.29 -6.49
C LEU A 108 15.71 13.02 -5.85
N TYR A 109 15.80 13.35 -4.56
CA TYR A 109 17.02 13.04 -3.81
C TYR A 109 17.07 11.54 -3.50
N ASN A 110 18.27 10.97 -3.65
CA ASN A 110 18.51 9.56 -3.30
C ASN A 110 19.97 9.38 -2.83
N ASP A 111 20.13 8.78 -1.68
CA ASP A 111 21.37 8.34 -1.08
C ASP A 111 21.14 7.07 -0.26
N GLU A 112 22.16 6.56 0.40
CA GLU A 112 22.08 5.35 1.22
C GLU A 112 21.07 5.49 2.39
N ILE A 113 20.93 6.67 2.97
CA ILE A 113 19.97 6.95 4.04
C ILE A 113 18.55 6.91 3.49
N VAL A 114 18.32 7.55 2.36
CA VAL A 114 17.03 7.56 1.67
C VAL A 114 16.63 6.16 1.24
N GLU A 115 17.56 5.36 0.71
CA GLU A 115 17.27 3.96 0.32
C GLU A 115 16.82 3.13 1.54
N LYS A 116 17.50 3.24 2.68
CA LYS A 116 17.11 2.57 3.93
C LYS A 116 15.71 2.97 4.40
N TRP A 117 15.36 4.26 4.32
CA TRP A 117 14.03 4.72 4.69
C TRP A 117 12.94 4.34 3.68
N ASN A 118 13.28 4.31 2.40
CA ASN A 118 12.38 3.80 1.36
C ASN A 118 12.08 2.32 1.57
N GLU A 119 13.10 1.52 1.85
CA GLU A 119 12.96 0.10 2.17
C GLU A 119 12.15 -0.09 3.45
N LYS A 120 12.46 0.63 4.54
CA LYS A 120 11.71 0.58 5.81
C LYS A 120 10.23 0.89 5.65
N GLY A 121 9.84 1.76 4.70
CA GLY A 121 8.45 2.06 4.35
C GLY A 121 7.81 1.04 3.41
N SER A 122 8.55 0.08 2.85
CA SER A 122 8.05 -0.83 1.81
C SER A 122 7.19 -1.96 2.40
N LEU A 123 6.35 -2.56 1.54
CA LEU A 123 5.61 -3.79 1.80
C LEU A 123 6.36 -4.93 1.13
N VAL A 124 6.87 -5.87 1.91
CA VAL A 124 7.76 -6.93 1.45
C VAL A 124 7.21 -8.31 1.81
N GLY A 125 7.34 -9.25 0.88
CA GLY A 125 7.00 -10.65 1.08
C GLY A 125 5.51 -10.96 0.95
N ASP A 126 5.18 -12.26 1.02
CA ASP A 126 3.81 -12.75 0.85
C ASP A 126 3.00 -12.71 2.14
N ASP A 127 3.67 -12.97 3.28
CA ASP A 127 3.08 -12.86 4.62
C ASP A 127 3.62 -11.61 5.33
N PRO A 128 2.80 -10.56 5.44
CA PRO A 128 3.24 -9.33 6.07
C PRO A 128 3.71 -9.50 7.53
N MET A 129 3.23 -10.52 8.24
CA MET A 129 3.65 -10.77 9.64
C MET A 129 5.14 -11.03 9.79
N ASN A 130 5.79 -11.57 8.77
CA ASN A 130 7.22 -11.89 8.83
C ASN A 130 8.12 -10.66 8.77
N GLY A 131 7.61 -9.51 8.33
CA GLY A 131 8.39 -8.27 8.16
C GLY A 131 7.95 -7.09 9.01
N ILE A 132 7.06 -7.25 10.00
CA ILE A 132 6.53 -6.09 10.78
C ILE A 132 7.57 -5.34 11.60
N LYS A 133 8.68 -5.98 11.98
CA LYS A 133 9.75 -5.34 12.74
C LYS A 133 10.62 -4.43 11.87
N ASP A 134 10.73 -4.79 10.58
CA ASP A 134 11.66 -4.15 9.65
C ASP A 134 10.95 -3.18 8.71
N TYR A 135 9.67 -3.44 8.39
CA TYR A 135 8.93 -2.71 7.34
C TYR A 135 7.60 -2.15 7.85
N ALA A 136 7.47 -0.82 7.83
CA ALA A 136 6.23 -0.12 8.20
C ALA A 136 5.06 -0.48 7.25
N GLY A 137 5.34 -0.70 5.95
CA GLY A 137 4.34 -1.12 4.99
C GLY A 137 3.72 -2.48 5.34
N ASN A 138 4.50 -3.42 5.91
CA ASN A 138 4.00 -4.70 6.40
C ASN A 138 3.05 -4.51 7.59
N CYS A 139 3.39 -3.63 8.52
CA CYS A 139 2.50 -3.28 9.64
C CYS A 139 1.16 -2.71 9.12
N ILE A 140 1.22 -1.77 8.18
CA ILE A 140 0.03 -1.14 7.59
C ILE A 140 -0.81 -2.17 6.84
N SER A 141 -0.21 -3.11 6.12
CA SER A 141 -0.94 -4.19 5.44
C SER A 141 -1.78 -5.01 6.41
N ILE A 142 -1.29 -5.29 7.61
CA ILE A 142 -2.04 -6.00 8.65
C ILE A 142 -3.12 -5.08 9.26
N MET A 143 -2.80 -3.82 9.52
CA MET A 143 -3.75 -2.83 10.04
C MET A 143 -4.90 -2.51 9.07
N MET A 144 -4.73 -2.80 7.77
CA MET A 144 -5.80 -2.63 6.76
C MET A 144 -6.95 -3.63 6.90
N GLN A 145 -6.81 -4.71 7.65
CA GLN A 145 -7.80 -5.78 7.71
C GLN A 145 -9.22 -5.32 8.05
N PRO A 146 -9.48 -4.42 9.03
CA PRO A 146 -10.83 -3.88 9.27
C PRO A 146 -11.40 -3.11 8.07
N LEU A 147 -10.56 -2.36 7.35
CA LEU A 147 -10.98 -1.64 6.15
C LEU A 147 -11.30 -2.61 5.00
N PHE A 148 -10.51 -3.66 4.82
CA PHE A 148 -10.86 -4.73 3.88
C PHE A 148 -12.20 -5.39 4.23
N ALA A 149 -12.44 -5.73 5.49
CA ALA A 149 -13.72 -6.30 5.92
C ALA A 149 -14.89 -5.35 5.60
N ALA A 150 -14.72 -4.04 5.85
CA ALA A 150 -15.71 -3.01 5.53
C ALA A 150 -15.98 -2.91 4.02
N MET A 151 -14.93 -2.89 3.18
CA MET A 151 -15.05 -2.82 1.71
C MET A 151 -15.69 -4.08 1.13
N LEU A 152 -15.31 -5.26 1.62
CA LEU A 152 -15.81 -6.54 1.11
C LEU A 152 -17.25 -6.83 1.53
N LYS A 153 -17.81 -6.11 2.51
CA LYS A 153 -19.17 -6.31 3.01
C LYS A 153 -20.21 -6.29 1.89
N LYS A 154 -20.09 -5.36 0.94
CA LYS A 154 -21.01 -5.18 -0.20
C LYS A 154 -20.63 -5.98 -1.44
N VAL A 155 -19.47 -6.63 -1.48
CA VAL A 155 -19.02 -7.43 -2.63
C VAL A 155 -19.84 -8.71 -2.74
N SER A 156 -20.32 -9.07 -3.93
CA SER A 156 -21.06 -10.33 -4.15
C SER A 156 -20.19 -11.54 -3.86
N ILE A 157 -20.78 -12.54 -3.15
CA ILE A 157 -20.10 -13.80 -2.84
C ILE A 157 -19.63 -14.55 -4.10
N PHE A 158 -20.36 -14.43 -5.21
CA PHE A 158 -20.00 -15.08 -6.48
C PHE A 158 -18.66 -14.59 -7.06
N LYS A 159 -18.23 -13.36 -6.74
CA LYS A 159 -16.91 -12.86 -7.16
C LYS A 159 -15.76 -13.61 -6.48
N PHE A 160 -15.98 -14.14 -5.28
CA PHE A 160 -14.99 -14.92 -4.55
C PHE A 160 -14.70 -16.28 -5.20
N ILE A 161 -15.61 -16.83 -6.02
CA ILE A 161 -15.35 -18.05 -6.80
C ILE A 161 -14.15 -17.84 -7.73
N LYS A 162 -14.08 -16.67 -8.41
CA LYS A 162 -12.92 -16.28 -9.23
C LYS A 162 -11.68 -16.06 -8.36
N TYR A 163 -11.87 -15.53 -7.15
CA TYR A 163 -10.79 -15.16 -6.27
C TYR A 163 -10.00 -16.36 -5.71
N PHE A 164 -10.59 -17.56 -5.65
CA PHE A 164 -9.87 -18.80 -5.34
C PHE A 164 -8.77 -19.15 -6.35
N LYS A 165 -8.80 -18.56 -7.55
CA LYS A 165 -7.73 -18.69 -8.56
C LYS A 165 -6.52 -17.80 -8.28
N HIS A 166 -6.59 -16.91 -7.26
CA HIS A 166 -5.51 -16.01 -6.91
C HIS A 166 -4.21 -16.80 -6.60
N PRO A 167 -3.05 -16.39 -7.15
CA PRO A 167 -1.77 -17.08 -6.90
C PRO A 167 -1.42 -17.16 -5.41
N SER A 168 -1.64 -16.08 -4.66
CA SER A 168 -1.50 -16.07 -3.20
C SER A 168 -2.74 -16.70 -2.55
N LYS A 169 -2.60 -17.95 -2.10
CA LYS A 169 -3.67 -18.65 -1.37
C LYS A 169 -3.97 -18.03 0.00
N PHE A 170 -2.95 -17.46 0.63
CA PHE A 170 -3.08 -16.72 1.88
C PHE A 170 -4.05 -15.53 1.72
N ARG A 171 -3.82 -14.67 0.71
CA ARG A 171 -4.69 -13.54 0.41
C ARG A 171 -6.13 -13.98 0.10
N ALA A 172 -6.27 -15.02 -0.72
CA ALA A 172 -7.59 -15.56 -1.06
C ALA A 172 -8.35 -16.03 0.19
N PHE A 173 -7.70 -16.78 1.07
CA PHE A 173 -8.27 -17.28 2.32
C PHE A 173 -8.73 -16.13 3.23
N PHE A 174 -7.87 -15.14 3.49
CA PHE A 174 -8.22 -14.01 4.36
C PHE A 174 -9.40 -13.20 3.83
N PHE A 175 -9.45 -12.93 2.52
CA PHE A 175 -10.54 -12.17 1.94
C PHE A 175 -11.87 -12.92 2.00
N VAL A 176 -11.86 -14.23 1.82
CA VAL A 176 -13.06 -15.09 2.04
C VAL A 176 -13.51 -15.03 3.49
N ILE A 177 -12.59 -15.14 4.45
CA ILE A 177 -12.93 -15.00 5.89
C ILE A 177 -13.56 -13.64 6.14
N PHE A 178 -12.94 -12.53 5.71
CA PHE A 178 -13.51 -11.19 5.92
C PHE A 178 -14.90 -11.05 5.28
N LYS A 179 -15.12 -11.69 4.13
CA LYS A 179 -16.45 -11.71 3.51
C LYS A 179 -17.49 -12.47 4.35
N LEU A 180 -17.12 -13.63 4.90
CA LEU A 180 -18.05 -14.51 5.60
C LEU A 180 -18.35 -14.04 7.03
N ILE A 181 -17.34 -13.66 7.80
CA ILE A 181 -17.50 -13.30 9.21
C ILE A 181 -17.35 -11.79 9.49
N GLY A 182 -16.88 -10.99 8.53
CA GLY A 182 -16.82 -9.54 8.62
C GLY A 182 -16.14 -9.05 9.90
N ASN A 183 -16.83 -8.17 10.62
CA ASN A 183 -16.31 -7.57 11.86
C ASN A 183 -16.09 -8.59 13.01
N SER A 184 -16.66 -9.79 12.93
CA SER A 184 -16.42 -10.84 13.92
C SER A 184 -14.98 -11.39 13.90
N ALA A 185 -14.26 -11.16 12.78
CA ALA A 185 -12.83 -11.47 12.67
C ALA A 185 -11.95 -10.69 13.68
N PHE A 186 -12.47 -9.62 14.27
CA PHE A 186 -11.76 -8.71 15.19
C PHE A 186 -12.30 -8.81 16.64
N GLY A 187 -13.10 -9.83 16.95
CA GLY A 187 -13.62 -10.07 18.29
C GLY A 187 -12.52 -10.34 19.31
N LYS A 188 -12.87 -10.30 20.59
CA LYS A 188 -11.94 -10.53 21.70
C LYS A 188 -11.17 -11.85 21.53
N ASN A 189 -9.85 -11.76 21.61
CA ASN A 189 -8.91 -12.87 21.44
C ASN A 189 -8.82 -13.49 20.02
N ALA A 190 -9.49 -12.92 19.04
CA ALA A 190 -9.35 -13.38 17.65
C ALA A 190 -7.89 -13.27 17.16
N PRO A 191 -7.39 -14.22 16.37
CA PRO A 191 -6.02 -14.16 15.84
C PRO A 191 -5.70 -12.85 15.10
N ASN A 192 -6.65 -12.33 14.31
CA ASN A 192 -6.49 -11.07 13.58
C ASN A 192 -6.34 -9.87 14.52
N GLN A 193 -7.06 -9.85 15.66
CA GLN A 193 -6.91 -8.81 16.66
C GLN A 193 -5.50 -8.80 17.25
N LYS A 194 -4.99 -9.98 17.65
CA LYS A 194 -3.63 -10.12 18.21
C LYS A 194 -2.55 -9.71 17.20
N ALA A 195 -2.72 -10.13 15.94
CA ALA A 195 -1.80 -9.76 14.86
C ALA A 195 -1.76 -8.25 14.63
N ALA A 196 -2.94 -7.60 14.60
CA ALA A 196 -3.03 -6.16 14.40
C ALA A 196 -2.47 -5.35 15.58
N VAL A 197 -2.72 -5.77 16.83
CA VAL A 197 -2.09 -5.14 18.00
C VAL A 197 -0.58 -5.22 17.93
N LYS A 198 -0.02 -6.39 17.58
CA LYS A 198 1.42 -6.55 17.39
C LYS A 198 1.96 -5.66 16.27
N ALA A 199 1.24 -5.60 15.12
CA ALA A 199 1.62 -4.74 14.00
C ALA A 199 1.56 -3.26 14.38
N PHE A 200 0.55 -2.83 15.14
CA PHE A 200 0.44 -1.45 15.61
C PHE A 200 1.62 -1.05 16.52
N LYS A 201 2.03 -1.92 17.45
CA LYS A 201 3.22 -1.68 18.29
C LYS A 201 4.49 -1.45 17.45
N CYS A 202 4.71 -2.30 16.44
CA CYS A 202 5.84 -2.13 15.55
C CYS A 202 5.70 -0.86 14.68
N LEU A 203 4.50 -0.55 14.20
CA LEU A 203 4.24 0.66 13.42
C LEU A 203 4.54 1.92 14.23
N LYS A 204 4.18 1.94 15.53
CA LYS A 204 4.50 3.03 16.45
C LYS A 204 6.02 3.23 16.56
N VAL A 205 6.79 2.13 16.67
CA VAL A 205 8.26 2.22 16.67
C VAL A 205 8.77 2.84 15.37
N HIS A 206 8.26 2.41 14.22
CA HIS A 206 8.68 2.98 12.93
C HIS A 206 8.37 4.48 12.81
N PHE A 207 7.21 4.93 13.32
CA PHE A 207 6.85 6.36 13.34
C PHE A 207 7.70 7.15 14.35
N ASN A 208 8.01 6.58 15.52
CA ASN A 208 8.93 7.21 16.48
C ASN A 208 10.33 7.38 15.88
N ASP A 209 10.86 6.35 15.21
CA ASP A 209 12.15 6.44 14.52
C ASP A 209 12.13 7.54 13.47
N LEU A 210 11.04 7.63 12.69
CA LEU A 210 10.87 8.70 11.69
C LEU A 210 10.81 10.09 12.35
N ASN A 211 10.11 10.22 13.49
CA ASN A 211 10.06 11.47 14.24
C ASN A 211 11.46 11.92 14.66
N HIS A 212 12.27 11.01 15.20
CA HIS A 212 13.65 11.32 15.58
C HIS A 212 14.53 11.67 14.36
N HIS A 213 14.34 10.97 13.25
CA HIS A 213 15.08 11.25 12.02
C HIS A 213 14.77 12.64 11.45
N LEU A 214 13.56 13.14 11.65
CA LEU A 214 13.09 14.43 11.11
C LEU A 214 13.36 15.63 12.05
N ASN A 215 14.05 15.45 13.19
CA ASN A 215 14.28 16.54 14.15
C ASN A 215 14.89 17.79 13.50
N ASP A 216 15.89 17.61 12.62
CA ASP A 216 16.62 18.69 11.97
C ASP A 216 16.47 18.62 10.43
N ARG A 217 15.36 18.04 9.94
CA ARG A 217 15.18 17.76 8.53
C ARG A 217 13.79 18.14 8.04
N SER A 218 13.73 18.80 6.90
CA SER A 218 12.45 19.07 6.23
C SER A 218 11.88 17.81 5.57
N TRP A 219 12.75 16.94 5.06
CA TRP A 219 12.44 15.70 4.35
C TRP A 219 13.37 14.58 4.81
N ILE A 220 13.04 13.34 4.48
CA ILE A 220 13.87 12.19 4.85
C ILE A 220 15.31 12.32 4.32
N GLY A 221 15.47 12.86 3.11
CA GLY A 221 16.77 13.16 2.52
C GLY A 221 17.41 14.47 2.99
N GLY A 222 16.90 15.13 4.03
CA GLY A 222 17.37 16.43 4.52
C GLY A 222 16.51 17.58 3.99
N GLU A 223 17.07 18.49 3.19
CA GLU A 223 16.35 19.64 2.63
C GLU A 223 15.62 19.33 1.31
N LYS A 224 15.91 18.19 0.69
CA LYS A 224 15.35 17.81 -0.61
C LYS A 224 14.37 16.64 -0.48
N PHE A 225 13.25 16.77 -1.20
CA PHE A 225 12.26 15.70 -1.31
C PHE A 225 12.86 14.46 -2.00
N SER A 226 12.55 13.29 -1.50
CA SER A 226 13.22 12.04 -1.85
C SER A 226 12.24 10.92 -2.23
N ILE A 227 12.76 9.82 -2.77
CA ILE A 227 11.95 8.60 -3.02
C ILE A 227 11.39 8.00 -1.72
N ALA A 228 12.08 8.18 -0.59
CA ALA A 228 11.57 7.73 0.70
C ALA A 228 10.35 8.55 1.13
N ASP A 229 10.36 9.87 0.91
CA ASP A 229 9.20 10.73 1.21
C ASP A 229 7.96 10.33 0.42
N ILE A 230 8.13 9.88 -0.83
CA ILE A 230 7.04 9.30 -1.64
C ILE A 230 6.46 8.06 -0.96
N THR A 231 7.32 7.16 -0.50
CA THR A 231 6.90 5.94 0.19
C THR A 231 6.16 6.27 1.49
N TRP A 232 6.70 7.15 2.31
CA TRP A 232 6.06 7.55 3.56
C TRP A 232 4.79 8.39 3.35
N MET A 233 4.70 9.19 2.30
CA MET A 233 3.48 9.91 1.92
C MET A 233 2.27 8.99 1.78
N VAL A 234 2.43 7.88 1.07
CA VAL A 234 1.33 6.93 0.88
C VAL A 234 1.00 6.14 2.15
N LEU A 235 1.99 5.93 3.04
CA LEU A 235 1.76 5.33 4.36
C LEU A 235 0.98 6.28 5.27
N PHE A 236 1.37 7.56 5.36
CA PHE A 236 0.62 8.58 6.12
C PHE A 236 -0.83 8.69 5.64
N HIS A 237 -1.04 8.75 4.34
CA HIS A 237 -2.40 8.77 3.80
C HIS A 237 -3.19 7.52 4.18
N ARG A 238 -2.56 6.32 4.16
CA ARG A 238 -3.22 5.08 4.55
C ARG A 238 -3.60 5.06 6.02
N VAL A 239 -2.76 5.53 6.93
CA VAL A 239 -3.10 5.56 8.35
C VAL A 239 -4.20 6.60 8.68
N GLU A 240 -4.35 7.66 7.86
CA GLU A 240 -5.54 8.53 7.90
C GLU A 240 -6.81 7.75 7.52
N GLU A 241 -6.79 7.03 6.40
CA GLU A 241 -7.93 6.20 5.96
C GLU A 241 -8.32 5.15 7.02
N LEU A 242 -7.36 4.63 7.76
CA LEU A 242 -7.55 3.66 8.86
C LEU A 242 -8.02 4.32 10.16
N GLN A 243 -8.14 5.64 10.24
CA GLN A 243 -8.54 6.41 11.45
C GLN A 243 -7.60 6.19 12.64
N ILE A 244 -6.31 6.00 12.40
CA ILE A 244 -5.28 5.80 13.44
C ILE A 244 -4.15 6.83 13.38
N ILE A 245 -4.25 7.85 12.52
CA ILE A 245 -3.19 8.84 12.34
C ILE A 245 -2.87 9.57 13.65
N ASP A 246 -3.88 10.01 14.40
CA ASP A 246 -3.69 10.75 15.64
C ASP A 246 -3.04 9.90 16.75
N LEU A 247 -3.21 8.57 16.70
CA LEU A 247 -2.56 7.65 17.62
C LEU A 247 -1.05 7.49 17.35
N LEU A 248 -0.61 7.79 16.12
CA LEU A 248 0.77 7.66 15.67
C LEU A 248 1.54 8.98 15.71
N ILE A 249 0.89 10.10 15.39
CA ILE A 249 1.58 11.40 15.27
C ILE A 249 1.08 12.46 16.25
N GLY A 250 -0.01 12.19 17.00
CA GLY A 250 -0.67 13.19 17.84
C GLY A 250 0.24 13.91 18.84
N ASN A 251 1.29 13.23 19.33
CA ASN A 251 2.28 13.76 20.27
C ASN A 251 3.61 14.16 19.60
N HIS A 252 3.71 14.13 18.27
CA HIS A 252 4.95 14.36 17.52
C HIS A 252 4.81 15.55 16.57
N GLU A 253 5.25 16.72 16.97
CA GLU A 253 5.10 17.95 16.18
C GLU A 253 5.83 17.86 14.84
N ASN A 254 7.04 17.27 14.82
CA ASN A 254 7.79 17.07 13.57
C ASN A 254 7.02 16.24 12.56
N LEU A 255 6.34 15.16 13.00
CA LEU A 255 5.54 14.32 12.11
C LEU A 255 4.28 15.03 11.62
N LYS A 256 3.65 15.88 12.44
CA LYS A 256 2.49 16.69 12.01
C LYS A 256 2.90 17.68 10.92
N GLU A 257 3.99 18.41 11.12
CA GLU A 257 4.50 19.35 10.13
C GLU A 257 4.99 18.64 8.86
N TYR A 258 5.66 17.49 9.01
CA TYR A 258 6.04 16.66 7.87
C TYR A 258 4.81 16.17 7.08
N HIS A 259 3.80 15.65 7.76
CA HIS A 259 2.54 15.22 7.13
C HIS A 259 1.84 16.37 6.39
N LYS A 260 1.81 17.56 6.98
CA LYS A 260 1.27 18.75 6.33
C LYS A 260 2.06 19.12 5.06
N ARG A 261 3.41 19.06 5.10
CA ARG A 261 4.24 19.29 3.91
C ARG A 261 3.97 18.25 2.81
N LEU A 262 3.83 16.96 3.17
CA LEU A 262 3.47 15.89 2.22
C LEU A 262 2.13 16.17 1.54
N LYS A 263 1.12 16.58 2.29
CA LYS A 263 -0.24 16.86 1.76
C LYS A 263 -0.29 18.11 0.86
N ASN A 264 0.63 19.05 1.05
CA ASN A 264 0.70 20.28 0.26
C ASN A 264 1.36 20.07 -1.12
N ARG A 265 1.92 18.87 -1.41
CA ARG A 265 2.51 18.60 -2.72
C ARG A 265 1.41 18.39 -3.77
N GLU A 266 1.64 18.91 -4.96
CA GLU A 266 0.72 18.75 -6.10
C GLU A 266 0.59 17.26 -6.49
N SER A 267 1.67 16.49 -6.37
CA SER A 267 1.69 15.04 -6.60
C SER A 267 0.75 14.27 -5.65
N TYR A 268 0.63 14.71 -4.39
CA TYR A 268 -0.34 14.12 -3.45
C TYR A 268 -1.77 14.30 -3.96
N LYS A 269 -2.13 15.52 -4.38
CA LYS A 269 -3.46 15.82 -4.92
C LYS A 269 -3.75 15.00 -6.17
N LYS A 270 -2.90 15.12 -7.19
CA LYS A 270 -3.11 14.49 -8.50
C LYS A 270 -3.03 12.97 -8.46
N SER A 271 -2.09 12.40 -7.68
CA SER A 271 -1.81 10.96 -7.71
C SER A 271 -2.53 10.15 -6.64
N ILE A 272 -3.09 10.81 -5.61
CA ILE A 272 -3.80 10.14 -4.51
C ILE A 272 -5.25 10.61 -4.45
N LEU A 273 -5.51 11.92 -4.27
CA LEU A 273 -6.87 12.42 -4.02
C LEU A 273 -7.77 12.31 -5.25
N GLU A 274 -7.27 12.66 -6.44
CA GLU A 274 -8.05 12.60 -7.68
C GLU A 274 -8.35 11.16 -8.15
N PHE A 275 -7.62 10.17 -7.61
CA PHE A 275 -7.89 8.75 -7.82
C PHE A 275 -8.84 8.14 -6.79
N ASN A 276 -9.38 8.93 -5.86
CA ASN A 276 -10.29 8.39 -4.84
C ASN A 276 -11.63 7.99 -5.46
N SER A 277 -11.92 6.69 -5.49
CA SER A 277 -13.16 6.15 -6.03
C SER A 277 -14.30 6.11 -4.99
N GLU A 278 -15.53 5.96 -5.50
CA GLU A 278 -16.69 5.73 -4.64
C GLU A 278 -16.53 4.48 -3.76
N ALA A 279 -15.89 3.42 -4.28
CA ALA A 279 -15.63 2.20 -3.51
C ALA A 279 -14.75 2.46 -2.30
N ILE A 280 -13.70 3.28 -2.45
CA ILE A 280 -12.82 3.68 -1.33
C ILE A 280 -13.60 4.53 -0.33
N SER A 281 -14.29 5.56 -0.79
CA SER A 281 -15.07 6.46 0.07
C SER A 281 -16.12 5.69 0.87
N ASN A 282 -16.85 4.78 0.23
CA ASN A 282 -17.83 3.90 0.87
C ASN A 282 -17.19 2.96 1.89
N GLY A 283 -16.01 2.39 1.59
CA GLY A 283 -15.26 1.53 2.51
C GLY A 283 -14.82 2.29 3.76
N ILE A 284 -14.25 3.47 3.60
CA ILE A 284 -13.82 4.34 4.71
C ILE A 284 -15.02 4.78 5.55
N ASN A 285 -16.12 5.19 4.92
CA ASN A 285 -17.35 5.58 5.63
C ASN A 285 -17.96 4.40 6.40
N GLN A 286 -17.92 3.19 5.83
CA GLN A 286 -18.36 1.98 6.53
C GLN A 286 -17.45 1.69 7.73
N LEU A 287 -16.13 1.79 7.60
CA LEU A 287 -15.19 1.64 8.71
C LEU A 287 -15.45 2.67 9.81
N LYS A 288 -15.64 3.96 9.47
CA LYS A 288 -16.01 5.02 10.43
C LYS A 288 -17.30 4.71 11.17
N SER A 289 -18.28 4.15 10.48
CA SER A 289 -19.53 3.68 11.09
C SER A 289 -19.28 2.50 12.03
N ASP A 290 -18.53 1.50 11.58
CA ASP A 290 -18.22 0.30 12.34
C ASP A 290 -17.42 0.60 13.62
N ILE A 291 -16.52 1.59 13.60
CA ILE A 291 -15.80 2.10 14.79
C ILE A 291 -16.77 2.63 15.86
N LYS A 292 -17.94 3.13 15.46
CA LYS A 292 -18.94 3.69 16.39
C LYS A 292 -20.02 2.68 16.79
N THR A 293 -20.28 1.66 15.96
CA THR A 293 -21.49 0.82 16.12
C THR A 293 -21.21 -0.66 16.26
N SER A 294 -20.08 -1.17 15.77
CA SER A 294 -19.73 -2.58 15.83
C SER A 294 -18.95 -2.91 17.09
N LYS A 295 -19.54 -3.68 18.01
CA LYS A 295 -18.90 -4.09 19.27
C LYS A 295 -17.47 -4.59 19.08
N ASN A 296 -17.22 -5.44 18.09
CA ASN A 296 -15.90 -6.03 17.88
C ASN A 296 -14.89 -4.99 17.37
N ILE A 297 -15.32 -4.06 16.48
CA ILE A 297 -14.46 -3.00 15.96
C ILE A 297 -14.21 -1.93 17.03
N ILE A 298 -15.20 -1.57 17.83
CA ILE A 298 -15.03 -0.68 18.99
C ILE A 298 -13.95 -1.24 19.93
N GLN A 299 -14.08 -2.49 20.35
CA GLN A 299 -13.09 -3.14 21.22
C GLN A 299 -11.70 -3.20 20.58
N PHE A 300 -11.62 -3.48 19.28
CA PHE A 300 -10.37 -3.50 18.55
C PHE A 300 -9.69 -2.12 18.59
N TYR A 301 -10.42 -1.03 18.27
CA TYR A 301 -9.85 0.32 18.28
C TYR A 301 -9.52 0.81 19.71
N GLN A 302 -10.29 0.41 20.73
CA GLN A 302 -9.96 0.67 22.12
C GLN A 302 -8.61 0.03 22.51
N LEU A 303 -8.37 -1.22 22.13
CA LEU A 303 -7.08 -1.88 22.36
C LEU A 303 -5.92 -1.15 21.67
N ILE A 304 -6.10 -0.74 20.41
CA ILE A 304 -5.09 0.04 19.68
C ILE A 304 -4.82 1.39 20.39
N GLN A 305 -5.87 2.04 20.89
CA GLN A 305 -5.75 3.29 21.66
C GLN A 305 -5.04 3.08 23.00
N GLU A 306 -5.31 2.00 23.71
CA GLU A 306 -4.59 1.65 24.94
C GLU A 306 -3.10 1.43 24.67
N GLU A 307 -2.77 0.67 23.61
CA GLU A 307 -1.40 0.45 23.19
C GLU A 307 -0.67 1.74 22.75
N SER A 308 -1.40 2.72 22.23
CA SER A 308 -0.80 4.02 21.88
C SER A 308 -0.34 4.79 23.11
N LYS A 309 -0.92 4.55 24.29
CA LYS A 309 -0.60 5.23 25.56
C LYS A 309 0.52 4.54 26.35
N MET A 310 0.81 3.26 26.04
CA MET A 310 1.81 2.43 26.73
C MET A 310 3.20 2.61 26.09
N ALA A 311 3.75 3.80 26.01
CA ALA A 311 5.10 4.00 25.47
C ALA A 311 5.98 4.78 26.38
#